data_76e3fed5edc57129c389e28f7ee1b1e8
#
_entry.id   76e3fed5edc57129c389e28f7ee1b1e8
#
_cell.length_a   1.000
_cell.length_b   1.000
_cell.length_c   1.000
_cell.angle_alpha   90.00
_cell.angle_beta   90.00
_cell.angle_gamma   90.00
#
_symmetry.space_group_name_H-M   'P 1'
#
loop_
_entity.id
_entity.type
_entity.pdbx_description
1 polymer ?
#
loop_
_entity_poly.entity_id
_entity_poly.type
_entity_poly.pdbx_seq_one_letter_code
_entity_poly.pdbx_strand_id
1 'polypeptide(L)'
;MKNKVIETIKKYKLIEAGDKIVLGVSGGPDSISMLNILNEIKDEFDFKIYVAHINHLIREEAIDDEKFVENYCKKNDIPFFCKRAEVQKIAETQKIGTEEAGRNVRYEFFEEVCSKVGANKIAIAHNKNDKIETIIMHLLRGSGLSGLKGMQPIRDNKYIRPLIECERNEIEQYCEENKLEPKIDKIEIKFK
;
A
#
# COMPACT_ATOMS: atom_id res chain seq x y z
N MET A 1 0.67 -5.55 16.71
CA MET A 1 1.07 -5.39 15.29
C MET A 1 2.31 -4.52 15.09
N LYS A 2 2.42 -3.31 15.66
CA LYS A 2 3.56 -2.37 15.48
C LYS A 2 4.95 -3.04 15.63
N ASN A 3 5.19 -3.79 16.72
CA ASN A 3 6.47 -4.47 16.95
C ASN A 3 6.83 -5.46 15.82
N LYS A 4 5.84 -6.21 15.30
CA LYS A 4 6.03 -7.13 14.16
C LYS A 4 6.46 -6.39 12.89
N VAL A 5 5.91 -5.20 12.64
CA VAL A 5 6.33 -4.34 11.51
C VAL A 5 7.77 -3.87 11.71
N ILE A 6 8.14 -3.42 12.91
CA ILE A 6 9.52 -3.02 13.25
C ILE A 6 10.49 -4.19 13.04
N GLU A 7 10.15 -5.39 13.51
CA GLU A 7 10.94 -6.60 13.29
C GLU A 7 11.09 -6.94 11.81
N THR A 8 10.01 -6.81 11.03
CA THR A 8 10.03 -7.00 9.57
C THR A 8 10.96 -6.00 8.88
N ILE A 9 10.87 -4.72 9.26
CA ILE A 9 11.76 -3.66 8.73
C ILE A 9 13.22 -4.01 9.02
N LYS A 10 13.56 -4.37 10.24
CA LYS A 10 14.92 -4.74 10.66
C LYS A 10 15.42 -6.01 9.97
N LYS A 11 14.61 -7.07 9.97
CA LYS A 11 14.93 -8.39 9.40
C LYS A 11 15.29 -8.30 7.91
N TYR A 12 14.52 -7.53 7.16
CA TYR A 12 14.68 -7.42 5.70
C TYR A 12 15.39 -6.13 5.27
N LYS A 13 15.85 -5.31 6.21
CA LYS A 13 16.50 -4.01 5.96
C LYS A 13 15.68 -3.15 5.00
N LEU A 14 14.37 -3.04 5.27
CA LEU A 14 13.45 -2.35 4.38
C LEU A 14 13.66 -0.83 4.39
N ILE A 15 14.01 -0.28 5.54
CA ILE A 15 14.17 1.16 5.77
C ILE A 15 15.51 1.41 6.44
N GLU A 16 16.23 2.41 5.94
CA GLU A 16 17.50 2.89 6.47
C GLU A 16 17.36 4.37 6.88
N ALA A 17 18.25 4.82 7.78
CA ALA A 17 18.28 6.22 8.20
C ALA A 17 18.53 7.15 7.00
N GLY A 18 17.79 8.25 6.93
CA GLY A 18 17.80 9.19 5.82
C GLY A 18 16.90 8.83 4.64
N ASP A 19 16.23 7.67 4.65
CA ASP A 19 15.31 7.29 3.57
C ASP A 19 14.14 8.28 3.43
N LYS A 20 13.72 8.49 2.19
CA LYS A 20 12.47 9.17 1.83
C LYS A 20 11.56 8.16 1.17
N ILE A 21 10.38 7.95 1.75
CA ILE A 21 9.48 6.85 1.39
C ILE A 21 8.14 7.39 0.90
N VAL A 22 7.75 7.01 -0.30
CA VAL A 22 6.39 7.24 -0.81
C VAL A 22 5.51 6.07 -0.37
N LEU A 23 4.43 6.36 0.33
CA LEU A 23 3.44 5.39 0.80
C LEU A 23 2.25 5.37 -0.14
N GLY A 24 1.98 4.23 -0.76
CA GLY A 24 0.74 4.01 -1.50
C GLY A 24 -0.42 3.76 -0.53
N VAL A 25 -1.34 4.72 -0.41
CA VAL A 25 -2.45 4.67 0.55
C VAL A 25 -3.79 4.71 -0.17
N SER A 26 -4.56 3.63 -0.08
CA SER A 26 -5.90 3.53 -0.69
C SER A 26 -7.03 4.03 0.21
N GLY A 27 -6.82 4.08 1.54
CA GLY A 27 -7.86 4.36 2.54
C GLY A 27 -8.37 3.10 3.26
N GLY A 28 -8.07 1.91 2.74
CA GLY A 28 -8.42 0.64 3.38
C GLY A 28 -7.53 0.29 4.58
N PRO A 29 -7.93 -0.74 5.37
CA PRO A 29 -7.30 -1.07 6.66
C PRO A 29 -5.80 -1.30 6.56
N ASP A 30 -5.33 -2.07 5.58
CA ASP A 30 -3.89 -2.34 5.40
C ASP A 30 -3.09 -1.06 5.18
N SER A 31 -3.56 -0.21 4.26
CA SER A 31 -2.84 1.01 3.89
C SER A 31 -2.83 2.06 5.00
N ILE A 32 -3.93 2.18 5.75
CA ILE A 32 -4.05 3.10 6.87
C ILE A 32 -3.23 2.62 8.08
N SER A 33 -3.24 1.31 8.37
CA SER A 33 -2.38 0.74 9.41
C SER A 33 -0.90 0.94 9.10
N MET A 34 -0.49 0.70 7.84
CA MET A 34 0.88 0.95 7.41
C MET A 34 1.26 2.43 7.60
N LEU A 35 0.40 3.34 7.13
CA LEU A 35 0.61 4.78 7.27
C LEU A 35 0.76 5.18 8.73
N ASN A 36 -0.16 4.73 9.61
CA ASN A 36 -0.13 5.06 11.02
C ASN A 36 1.16 4.57 11.69
N ILE A 37 1.53 3.30 11.50
CA ILE A 37 2.74 2.73 12.11
C ILE A 37 3.99 3.45 11.61
N LEU A 38 4.14 3.65 10.29
CA LEU A 38 5.32 4.32 9.75
C LEU A 38 5.41 5.79 10.21
N ASN A 39 4.27 6.48 10.36
CA ASN A 39 4.25 7.83 10.92
C ASN A 39 4.70 7.86 12.39
N GLU A 40 4.32 6.87 13.20
CA GLU A 40 4.72 6.78 14.60
C GLU A 40 6.21 6.51 14.80
N ILE A 41 6.85 5.79 13.87
CA ILE A 41 8.25 5.37 14.04
C ILE A 41 9.24 6.19 13.21
N LYS A 42 8.78 7.12 12.35
CA LYS A 42 9.63 7.84 11.41
C LYS A 42 10.77 8.62 12.07
N ASP A 43 10.49 9.22 13.21
CA ASP A 43 11.49 10.03 13.93
C ASP A 43 12.52 9.14 14.66
N GLU A 44 12.08 7.99 15.20
CA GLU A 44 12.97 7.01 15.85
C GLU A 44 13.94 6.36 14.85
N PHE A 45 13.47 6.10 13.61
CA PHE A 45 14.25 5.44 12.58
C PHE A 45 14.88 6.41 11.56
N ASP A 46 14.72 7.73 11.77
CA ASP A 46 15.25 8.81 10.92
C ASP A 46 14.89 8.65 9.44
N PHE A 47 13.60 8.62 9.10
CA PHE A 47 13.14 8.63 7.71
C PHE A 47 11.97 9.59 7.49
N LYS A 48 11.71 9.95 6.23
CA LYS A 48 10.58 10.82 5.84
C LYS A 48 9.55 10.06 5.04
N ILE A 49 8.28 10.41 5.24
CA ILE A 49 7.15 9.81 4.54
C ILE A 49 6.39 10.84 3.71
N TYR A 50 5.89 10.38 2.57
CA TYR A 50 5.04 11.10 1.64
C TYR A 50 3.90 10.19 1.23
N VAL A 51 2.66 10.68 1.20
CA VAL A 51 1.51 9.84 0.84
C VAL A 51 1.11 10.08 -0.60
N ALA A 52 0.95 8.99 -1.35
CA ALA A 52 0.40 8.97 -2.71
C ALA A 52 -0.92 8.18 -2.71
N HIS A 53 -2.01 8.88 -3.01
CA HIS A 53 -3.37 8.32 -3.13
C HIS A 53 -3.84 8.38 -4.57
N ILE A 54 -4.49 7.31 -5.06
CA ILE A 54 -5.11 7.29 -6.37
C ILE A 54 -6.60 7.09 -6.22
N ASN A 55 -7.35 8.04 -6.74
CA ASN A 55 -8.78 7.93 -6.93
C ASN A 55 -9.05 7.39 -8.35
N HIS A 56 -9.49 6.15 -8.43
CA HIS A 56 -9.73 5.46 -9.71
C HIS A 56 -11.01 5.90 -10.43
N LEU A 57 -11.81 6.79 -9.84
CA LEU A 57 -13.10 7.29 -10.34
C LEU A 57 -14.10 6.17 -10.73
N ILE A 58 -14.00 5.01 -10.07
CA ILE A 58 -14.88 3.86 -10.34
C ILE A 58 -16.17 3.96 -9.53
N ARG A 59 -16.13 4.62 -8.37
CA ARG A 59 -17.24 4.71 -7.41
C ARG A 59 -17.41 6.15 -6.93
N GLU A 60 -18.65 6.54 -6.61
CA GLU A 60 -18.92 7.86 -6.01
C GLU A 60 -18.24 8.01 -4.64
N GLU A 61 -18.17 6.92 -3.86
CA GLU A 61 -17.53 6.90 -2.55
C GLU A 61 -16.00 7.12 -2.62
N ALA A 62 -15.36 6.97 -3.78
CA ALA A 62 -13.92 7.21 -3.95
C ALA A 62 -13.48 8.65 -3.61
N ILE A 63 -14.42 9.61 -3.66
CA ILE A 63 -14.17 11.00 -3.21
C ILE A 63 -14.08 11.06 -1.68
N ASP A 64 -14.86 10.25 -0.98
CA ASP A 64 -14.83 10.21 0.49
C ASP A 64 -13.57 9.48 1.00
N ASP A 65 -13.09 8.48 0.26
CA ASP A 65 -11.80 7.82 0.55
C ASP A 65 -10.64 8.80 0.38
N GLU A 66 -10.64 9.59 -0.70
CA GLU A 66 -9.65 10.64 -0.96
C GLU A 66 -9.62 11.67 0.18
N LYS A 67 -10.80 12.20 0.57
CA LYS A 67 -10.92 13.17 1.67
C LYS A 67 -10.47 12.58 3.01
N PHE A 68 -10.79 11.31 3.27
CA PHE A 68 -10.39 10.64 4.50
C PHE A 68 -8.86 10.57 4.61
N VAL A 69 -8.17 10.13 3.55
CA VAL A 69 -6.70 10.06 3.53
C VAL A 69 -6.09 11.46 3.59
N GLU A 70 -6.63 12.43 2.86
CA GLU A 70 -6.16 13.83 2.88
C GLU A 70 -6.26 14.43 4.29
N ASN A 71 -7.40 14.25 4.97
CA ASN A 71 -7.62 14.76 6.32
C ASN A 71 -6.67 14.11 7.34
N TYR A 72 -6.42 12.79 7.19
CA TYR A 72 -5.45 12.09 8.03
C TYR A 72 -4.05 12.68 7.84
N CYS A 73 -3.63 12.89 6.60
CA CYS A 73 -2.33 13.48 6.27
C CYS A 73 -2.20 14.90 6.81
N LYS A 74 -3.22 15.72 6.63
CA LYS A 74 -3.25 17.11 7.12
C LYS A 74 -3.14 17.17 8.64
N LYS A 75 -3.84 16.30 9.37
CA LYS A 75 -3.79 16.23 10.85
C LYS A 75 -2.40 15.84 11.36
N ASN A 76 -1.62 15.10 10.59
CA ASN A 76 -0.31 14.57 10.98
C ASN A 76 0.87 15.24 10.26
N ASP A 77 0.65 16.38 9.59
CA ASP A 77 1.66 17.14 8.84
C ASP A 77 2.43 16.28 7.81
N ILE A 78 1.72 15.36 7.14
CA ILE A 78 2.29 14.47 6.12
C ILE A 78 1.99 15.04 4.72
N PRO A 79 3.00 15.24 3.84
CA PRO A 79 2.76 15.66 2.47
C PRO A 79 1.89 14.66 1.72
N PHE A 80 0.79 15.13 1.13
CA PHE A 80 -0.23 14.35 0.43
C PHE A 80 -0.22 14.68 -1.07
N PHE A 81 -0.20 13.65 -1.90
CA PHE A 81 -0.30 13.72 -3.35
C PHE A 81 -1.47 12.84 -3.81
N CYS A 82 -2.34 13.40 -4.64
CA CYS A 82 -3.48 12.66 -5.19
C CYS A 82 -3.49 12.73 -6.72
N LYS A 83 -3.82 11.61 -7.35
CA LYS A 83 -4.08 11.49 -8.79
C LYS A 83 -5.46 10.88 -8.99
N ARG A 84 -6.29 11.54 -9.82
CA ARG A 84 -7.56 10.98 -10.26
C ARG A 84 -7.38 10.39 -11.65
N ALA A 85 -7.83 9.16 -11.89
CA ALA A 85 -7.64 8.48 -13.16
C ALA A 85 -8.89 7.68 -13.56
N GLU A 86 -9.37 7.87 -14.79
CA GLU A 86 -10.47 7.10 -15.37
C GLU A 86 -9.97 5.72 -15.84
N VAL A 87 -9.73 4.83 -14.89
CA VAL A 87 -9.07 3.52 -15.14
C VAL A 87 -9.83 2.68 -16.16
N GLN A 88 -11.16 2.76 -16.19
CA GLN A 88 -11.97 2.03 -17.19
C GLN A 88 -11.66 2.48 -18.62
N LYS A 89 -11.57 3.79 -18.89
CA LYS A 89 -11.20 4.31 -20.20
C LYS A 89 -9.76 3.93 -20.60
N ILE A 90 -8.86 3.94 -19.65
CA ILE A 90 -7.46 3.52 -19.87
C ILE A 90 -7.43 2.03 -20.26
N ALA A 91 -8.15 1.18 -19.55
CA ALA A 91 -8.25 -0.24 -19.82
C ALA A 91 -8.78 -0.53 -21.23
N GLU A 92 -9.87 0.15 -21.63
CA GLU A 92 -10.45 0.05 -22.97
C GLU A 92 -9.49 0.51 -24.07
N THR A 93 -8.83 1.66 -23.86
CA THR A 93 -7.89 2.23 -24.85
C THR A 93 -6.66 1.35 -25.05
N GLN A 94 -6.13 0.78 -23.95
CA GLN A 94 -4.94 -0.07 -23.97
C GLN A 94 -5.26 -1.55 -24.24
N LYS A 95 -6.55 -1.92 -24.30
CA LYS A 95 -7.04 -3.30 -24.47
C LYS A 95 -6.47 -4.28 -23.41
N ILE A 96 -6.41 -3.82 -22.15
CA ILE A 96 -5.97 -4.60 -20.98
C ILE A 96 -7.09 -4.69 -19.94
N GLY A 97 -6.93 -5.56 -18.94
CA GLY A 97 -7.88 -5.66 -17.84
C GLY A 97 -7.90 -4.39 -16.96
N THR A 98 -9.07 -4.07 -16.39
CA THR A 98 -9.22 -2.87 -15.51
C THR A 98 -8.27 -2.93 -14.29
N GLU A 99 -8.05 -4.15 -13.74
CA GLU A 99 -7.10 -4.36 -12.64
C GLU A 99 -5.67 -4.03 -13.06
N GLU A 100 -5.26 -4.49 -14.24
CA GLU A 100 -3.93 -4.21 -14.80
C GLU A 100 -3.76 -2.73 -15.09
N ALA A 101 -4.75 -2.07 -15.69
CA ALA A 101 -4.74 -0.63 -15.92
C ALA A 101 -4.61 0.15 -14.61
N GLY A 102 -5.40 -0.20 -13.60
CA GLY A 102 -5.32 0.41 -12.27
C GLY A 102 -3.97 0.21 -11.59
N ARG A 103 -3.38 -0.98 -11.77
CA ARG A 103 -2.03 -1.28 -11.29
C ARG A 103 -0.98 -0.42 -11.98
N ASN A 104 -1.02 -0.29 -13.30
CA ASN A 104 -0.07 0.51 -14.08
C ASN A 104 -0.13 1.98 -13.66
N VAL A 105 -1.32 2.58 -13.63
CA VAL A 105 -1.54 3.95 -13.18
C VAL A 105 -0.98 4.17 -11.77
N ARG A 106 -1.16 3.21 -10.89
CA ARG A 106 -0.66 3.27 -9.50
C ARG A 106 0.86 3.35 -9.45
N TYR A 107 1.54 2.44 -10.14
CA TYR A 107 3.01 2.40 -10.13
C TYR A 107 3.61 3.63 -10.81
N GLU A 108 3.06 4.07 -11.95
CA GLU A 108 3.47 5.30 -12.63
C GLU A 108 3.36 6.51 -11.70
N PHE A 109 2.24 6.66 -11.00
CA PHE A 109 2.05 7.78 -10.09
C PHE A 109 2.99 7.74 -8.87
N PHE A 110 3.25 6.57 -8.32
CA PHE A 110 4.22 6.44 -7.23
C PHE A 110 5.63 6.87 -7.68
N GLU A 111 6.02 6.52 -8.91
CA GLU A 111 7.30 6.95 -9.48
C GLU A 111 7.34 8.46 -9.76
N GLU A 112 6.24 9.05 -10.25
CA GLU A 112 6.11 10.50 -10.42
C GLU A 112 6.32 11.23 -9.08
N VAL A 113 5.66 10.77 -8.00
CA VAL A 113 5.81 11.36 -6.67
C VAL A 113 7.22 11.16 -6.14
N CYS A 114 7.80 9.95 -6.28
CA CYS A 114 9.19 9.69 -5.90
C CYS A 114 10.16 10.68 -6.54
N SER A 115 10.04 10.89 -7.85
CA SER A 115 10.88 11.83 -8.59
C SER A 115 10.70 13.27 -8.09
N LYS A 116 9.45 13.65 -7.81
CA LYS A 116 9.10 15.01 -7.35
C LYS A 116 9.68 15.35 -5.98
N VAL A 117 9.70 14.39 -5.04
CA VAL A 117 10.16 14.61 -3.65
C VAL A 117 11.57 14.11 -3.39
N GLY A 118 12.20 13.49 -4.41
CA GLY A 118 13.51 12.85 -4.27
C GLY A 118 13.47 11.65 -3.32
N ALA A 119 12.38 10.86 -3.37
CA ALA A 119 12.25 9.64 -2.58
C ALA A 119 12.97 8.47 -3.24
N ASN A 120 13.51 7.59 -2.42
CA ASN A 120 14.27 6.42 -2.85
C ASN A 120 13.54 5.09 -2.61
N LYS A 121 12.41 5.11 -1.88
CA LYS A 121 11.60 3.92 -1.60
C LYS A 121 10.12 4.17 -1.78
N ILE A 122 9.39 3.09 -2.09
CA ILE A 122 7.92 3.06 -2.21
C ILE A 122 7.41 1.95 -1.30
N ALA A 123 6.57 2.27 -0.32
CA ALA A 123 5.93 1.31 0.56
C ALA A 123 4.54 0.94 0.07
N ILE A 124 4.27 -0.36 -0.03
CA ILE A 124 2.99 -0.93 -0.46
C ILE A 124 2.47 -1.84 0.66
N ALA A 125 1.21 -1.69 1.03
CA ALA A 125 0.58 -2.35 2.15
C ALA A 125 0.12 -3.79 1.85
N HIS A 126 0.96 -4.59 1.17
CA HIS A 126 0.70 -6.01 1.01
C HIS A 126 0.98 -6.73 2.33
N ASN A 127 0.06 -7.60 2.74
CA ASN A 127 0.09 -8.37 3.97
C ASN A 127 0.45 -9.86 3.72
N LYS A 128 0.45 -10.67 4.77
CA LYS A 128 0.76 -12.10 4.71
C LYS A 128 -0.28 -12.89 3.91
N ASN A 129 -1.55 -12.51 3.98
CA ASN A 129 -2.63 -13.17 3.24
C ASN A 129 -2.45 -12.95 1.73
N ASP A 130 -2.12 -11.72 1.29
CA ASP A 130 -1.83 -11.41 -0.12
C ASP A 130 -0.66 -12.24 -0.67
N LYS A 131 0.39 -12.44 0.17
CA LYS A 131 1.53 -13.28 -0.18
C LYS A 131 1.11 -14.73 -0.42
N ILE A 132 0.27 -15.28 0.48
CA ILE A 132 -0.25 -16.65 0.36
C ILE A 132 -1.15 -16.78 -0.88
N GLU A 133 -2.08 -15.86 -1.08
CA GLU A 133 -2.95 -15.81 -2.26
C GLU A 133 -2.14 -15.80 -3.56
N THR A 134 -1.09 -14.98 -3.61
CA THR A 134 -0.18 -14.93 -4.78
C THR A 134 0.50 -16.27 -5.04
N ILE A 135 0.97 -16.97 -4.00
CA ILE A 135 1.58 -18.30 -4.13
C ILE A 135 0.57 -19.30 -4.68
N ILE A 136 -0.65 -19.32 -4.14
CA ILE A 136 -1.73 -20.21 -4.59
C ILE A 136 -2.08 -19.92 -6.06
N MET A 137 -2.24 -18.65 -6.44
CA MET A 137 -2.50 -18.27 -7.83
C MET A 137 -1.39 -18.73 -8.79
N HIS A 138 -0.12 -18.62 -8.39
CA HIS A 138 1.00 -19.09 -9.18
C HIS A 138 0.98 -20.63 -9.33
N LEU A 139 0.67 -21.37 -8.27
CA LEU A 139 0.52 -22.83 -8.31
C LEU A 139 -0.59 -23.25 -9.28
N LEU A 140 -1.77 -22.64 -9.19
CA LEU A 140 -2.91 -22.92 -10.05
C LEU A 140 -2.65 -22.62 -11.53
N ARG A 141 -1.79 -21.62 -11.82
CA ARG A 141 -1.36 -21.28 -13.18
C ARG A 141 -0.20 -22.13 -13.70
N GLY A 142 0.24 -23.13 -12.94
CA GLY A 142 1.34 -24.01 -13.34
C GLY A 142 2.72 -23.35 -13.32
N SER A 143 2.89 -22.27 -12.56
CA SER A 143 4.19 -21.61 -12.40
C SER A 143 5.14 -22.57 -11.67
N GLY A 144 6.32 -22.83 -12.23
CA GLY A 144 7.35 -23.70 -11.62
C GLY A 144 7.82 -23.18 -10.25
N LEU A 145 8.92 -23.75 -9.74
CA LEU A 145 9.48 -23.42 -8.42
C LEU A 145 9.72 -21.90 -8.18
N SER A 146 9.93 -21.14 -9.27
CA SER A 146 10.05 -19.67 -9.19
C SER A 146 8.77 -18.98 -8.69
N GLY A 147 7.59 -19.52 -9.01
CA GLY A 147 6.29 -19.02 -8.54
C GLY A 147 6.06 -19.21 -7.05
N LEU A 148 6.70 -20.21 -6.44
CA LEU A 148 6.61 -20.47 -4.99
C LEU A 148 7.27 -19.42 -4.12
N LYS A 149 8.16 -18.58 -4.67
CA LYS A 149 8.78 -17.49 -3.93
C LYS A 149 7.78 -16.44 -3.47
N GLY A 150 6.62 -16.34 -4.14
CA GLY A 150 5.58 -15.38 -3.81
C GLY A 150 6.06 -13.93 -3.81
N MET A 151 5.36 -13.06 -3.08
CA MET A 151 5.76 -11.66 -2.91
C MET A 151 6.99 -11.55 -2.00
N GLN A 152 8.01 -10.87 -2.49
CA GLN A 152 9.21 -10.59 -1.70
C GLN A 152 9.00 -9.34 -0.83
N PRO A 153 9.60 -9.27 0.39
CA PRO A 153 9.52 -8.10 1.27
C PRO A 153 10.05 -6.82 0.62
N ILE A 154 11.07 -6.97 -0.23
CA ILE A 154 11.64 -5.89 -1.04
C ILE A 154 11.78 -6.34 -2.49
N ARG A 155 11.47 -5.46 -3.44
CA ARG A 155 11.66 -5.67 -4.88
C ARG A 155 12.43 -4.48 -5.47
N ASP A 156 13.39 -4.77 -6.34
CA ASP A 156 14.21 -3.79 -7.07
C ASP A 156 14.91 -2.78 -6.13
N ASN A 157 15.20 -3.19 -4.90
CA ASN A 157 15.73 -2.36 -3.81
C ASN A 157 14.94 -1.06 -3.55
N LYS A 158 13.73 -0.96 -4.05
CA LYS A 158 12.89 0.25 -4.04
C LYS A 158 11.50 0.00 -3.45
N TYR A 159 10.83 -1.06 -3.88
CA TYR A 159 9.45 -1.37 -3.44
C TYR A 159 9.49 -2.22 -2.18
N ILE A 160 9.06 -1.67 -1.05
CA ILE A 160 9.06 -2.35 0.24
C ILE A 160 7.66 -2.72 0.71
N ARG A 161 7.54 -3.78 1.49
CA ARG A 161 6.28 -4.28 2.04
C ARG A 161 6.38 -4.47 3.55
N PRO A 162 6.20 -3.41 4.34
CA PRO A 162 6.35 -3.47 5.79
C PRO A 162 5.38 -4.43 6.48
N LEU A 163 4.20 -4.67 5.89
CA LEU A 163 3.15 -5.53 6.44
C LEU A 163 3.22 -6.99 5.97
N ILE A 164 4.25 -7.40 5.20
CA ILE A 164 4.30 -8.72 4.55
C ILE A 164 4.24 -9.93 5.50
N GLU A 165 4.56 -9.74 6.77
CA GLU A 165 4.48 -10.76 7.82
C GLU A 165 3.23 -10.60 8.72
N CYS A 166 2.43 -9.53 8.54
CA CYS A 166 1.22 -9.28 9.31
C CYS A 166 0.02 -10.02 8.69
N GLU A 167 -0.84 -10.59 9.52
CA GLU A 167 -2.07 -11.23 9.11
C GLU A 167 -3.22 -10.21 9.06
N ARG A 168 -4.24 -10.46 8.23
CA ARG A 168 -5.38 -9.54 8.05
C ARG A 168 -6.10 -9.27 9.36
N ASN A 169 -6.33 -10.29 10.19
CA ASN A 169 -6.95 -10.13 11.51
C ASN A 169 -6.14 -9.23 12.46
N GLU A 170 -4.80 -9.31 12.43
CA GLU A 170 -3.94 -8.43 13.23
C GLU A 170 -4.06 -6.97 12.78
N ILE A 171 -4.27 -6.74 11.48
CA ILE A 171 -4.44 -5.40 10.89
C ILE A 171 -5.81 -4.83 11.28
N GLU A 172 -6.88 -5.62 11.17
CA GLU A 172 -8.23 -5.23 11.57
C GLU A 172 -8.27 -4.88 13.06
N GLN A 173 -7.73 -5.74 13.92
CA GLN A 173 -7.61 -5.48 15.34
C GLN A 173 -6.81 -4.20 15.64
N TYR A 174 -5.70 -3.97 14.93
CA TYR A 174 -4.89 -2.77 15.08
C TYR A 174 -5.68 -1.50 14.73
N CYS A 175 -6.49 -1.54 13.66
CA CYS A 175 -7.36 -0.43 13.30
C CYS A 175 -8.36 -0.10 14.40
N GLU A 176 -9.00 -1.12 14.99
CA GLU A 176 -9.97 -0.97 16.10
C GLU A 176 -9.31 -0.37 17.36
N GLU A 177 -8.18 -0.96 17.79
CA GLU A 177 -7.43 -0.51 18.98
C GLU A 177 -6.97 0.95 18.86
N ASN A 178 -6.59 1.38 17.65
CA ASN A 178 -6.10 2.74 17.39
C ASN A 178 -7.17 3.70 16.84
N LYS A 179 -8.43 3.26 16.73
CA LYS A 179 -9.57 4.07 16.24
C LYS A 179 -9.30 4.72 14.89
N LEU A 180 -8.73 3.97 13.96
CA LEU A 180 -8.29 4.51 12.66
C LEU A 180 -9.43 4.68 11.65
N GLU A 181 -10.58 4.02 11.85
CA GLU A 181 -11.79 4.09 11.02
C GLU A 181 -11.55 3.99 9.50
N PRO A 182 -10.78 2.99 9.04
CA PRO A 182 -10.48 2.85 7.61
C PRO A 182 -11.76 2.59 6.81
N LYS A 183 -11.72 2.94 5.53
CA LYS A 183 -12.82 2.64 4.61
C LYS A 183 -12.78 1.16 4.23
N ILE A 184 -13.89 0.47 4.43
CA ILE A 184 -14.04 -0.96 4.09
C ILE A 184 -14.73 -1.05 2.73
N ASP A 185 -14.07 -1.71 1.77
CA ASP A 185 -14.68 -2.01 0.47
C ASP A 185 -15.87 -2.97 0.66
N LYS A 186 -17.08 -2.52 0.32
CA LYS A 186 -18.30 -3.36 0.39
C LYS A 186 -18.23 -4.63 -0.48
N ILE A 187 -17.26 -4.73 -1.36
CA ILE A 187 -17.04 -5.89 -2.24
C ILE A 187 -16.39 -7.05 -1.46
N GLU A 188 -15.57 -6.80 -0.44
CA GLU A 188 -14.97 -7.87 0.38
C GLU A 188 -15.99 -8.60 1.27
N ILE A 189 -17.15 -8.01 1.53
CA ILE A 189 -18.20 -8.60 2.39
C ILE A 189 -19.01 -9.69 1.66
N LYS A 190 -18.95 -9.78 0.32
CA LYS A 190 -19.78 -10.73 -0.46
C LYS A 190 -19.21 -12.16 -0.57
N PHE A 191 -18.06 -12.43 0.00
CA PHE A 191 -17.42 -13.76 -0.03
C PHE A 191 -17.16 -14.37 1.37
N LYS A 192 -17.99 -14.00 2.35
CA LYS A 192 -18.04 -14.73 3.64
C LYS A 192 -19.21 -15.68 3.66
#